data_35fa572a9577b7f262c9b3960de9a71b
#
_entry.id   35fa572a9577b7f262c9b3960de9a71b
#
_cell.length_a   1.000
_cell.length_b   1.000
_cell.length_c   1.000
_cell.angle_alpha   90.00
_cell.angle_beta   90.00
_cell.angle_gamma   90.00
#
_symmetry.space_group_name_H-M   'P 1'
#
loop_
_entity.id
_entity.type
_entity.pdbx_description
1 polymer ?
#
loop_
_entity_poly.entity_id
_entity_poly.type
_entity_poly.pdbx_seq_one_letter_code
_entity_poly.pdbx_strand_id
1 'polypeptide(L)'
;AVFLSKINEIQTEIRKLDADMERRSEKLAQAFMKYKEGEFSKEAYIEMKDDRNNWKEFCEERKKSLEQTIRKLEKQQKKEARFLRSLLELDGTTRINAELAEGLIESMYLYGDGRLEINFGFKGAVEHE
;
A
#
# COMPACT_ATOMS: atom_id res chain seq x y z
N ALA A 1 -1.32 -13.67 -1.63
CA ALA A 1 -1.98 -13.16 -0.45
C ALA A 1 -2.62 -11.80 -0.71
N VAL A 2 -3.79 -11.60 -0.19
CA VAL A 2 -4.54 -10.38 -0.49
C VAL A 2 -3.87 -9.15 0.13
N PHE A 3 -3.35 -9.27 1.34
CA PHE A 3 -2.71 -8.13 1.97
C PHE A 3 -1.46 -7.71 1.21
N LEU A 4 -0.67 -8.67 0.78
CA LEU A 4 0.51 -8.35 0.00
C LEU A 4 0.15 -7.71 -1.33
N SER A 5 -0.91 -8.19 -1.95
CA SER A 5 -1.37 -7.64 -3.21
C SER A 5 -1.80 -6.19 -3.03
N LYS A 6 -2.53 -5.90 -1.97
CA LYS A 6 -2.96 -4.54 -1.69
C LYS A 6 -1.77 -3.63 -1.39
N ILE A 7 -0.83 -4.14 -0.60
CA ILE A 7 0.37 -3.36 -0.31
C ILE A 7 1.14 -3.06 -1.57
N ASN A 8 1.26 -4.03 -2.46
CA ASN A 8 1.96 -3.83 -3.72
C ASN A 8 1.26 -2.81 -4.60
N GLU A 9 -0.06 -2.82 -4.62
CA GLU A 9 -0.81 -1.84 -5.38
C GLU A 9 -0.57 -0.43 -4.83
N ILE A 10 -0.57 -0.30 -3.53
CA ILE A 10 -0.33 0.99 -2.90
C ILE A 10 1.09 1.47 -3.17
N GLN A 11 2.06 0.58 -3.09
CA GLN A 11 3.44 0.93 -3.39
C GLN A 11 3.61 1.35 -4.84
N THR A 12 2.87 0.71 -5.74
CA THR A 12 2.88 1.10 -7.14
C THR A 12 2.31 2.51 -7.32
N GLU A 13 1.25 2.82 -6.59
CA GLU A 13 0.68 4.16 -6.66
C GLU A 13 1.68 5.20 -6.15
N ILE A 14 2.39 4.89 -5.06
CA ILE A 14 3.39 5.79 -4.54
C ILE A 14 4.50 6.05 -5.57
N ARG A 15 4.95 4.98 -6.25
CA ARG A 15 5.97 5.14 -7.27
C ARG A 15 5.48 5.98 -8.44
N LYS A 16 4.21 5.85 -8.79
CA LYS A 16 3.65 6.66 -9.86
C LYS A 16 3.58 8.12 -9.47
N LEU A 17 3.24 8.39 -8.22
CA LEU A 17 3.22 9.77 -7.73
C LEU A 17 4.62 10.37 -7.78
N ASP A 18 5.63 9.60 -7.36
CA ASP A 18 7.01 10.08 -7.39
C ASP A 18 7.48 10.35 -8.81
N ALA A 19 7.16 9.45 -9.74
CA ALA A 19 7.55 9.61 -11.13
C ALA A 19 6.87 10.83 -11.76
N ASP A 20 5.61 11.04 -11.43
CA ASP A 20 4.86 12.18 -11.94
C ASP A 20 5.43 13.48 -11.40
N MET A 21 5.80 13.48 -10.13
CA MET A 21 6.40 14.63 -9.50
C MET A 21 7.72 14.99 -10.15
N GLU A 22 8.53 13.98 -10.47
CA GLU A 22 9.79 14.20 -11.12
C GLU A 22 9.60 14.78 -12.51
N ARG A 23 8.64 14.28 -13.27
CA ARG A 23 8.35 14.83 -14.59
C ARG A 23 7.94 16.29 -14.51
N ARG A 24 7.10 16.62 -13.53
CA ARG A 24 6.65 18.00 -13.38
C ARG A 24 7.78 18.91 -12.97
N SER A 25 8.69 18.41 -12.15
CA SER A 25 9.86 19.19 -11.75
C SER A 25 10.80 19.42 -12.94
N GLU A 26 10.95 18.42 -13.81
CA GLU A 26 11.76 18.59 -15.00
C GLU A 26 11.15 19.60 -15.95
N LYS A 27 9.83 19.55 -16.11
CA LYS A 27 9.16 20.53 -16.98
C LYS A 27 9.31 21.93 -16.42
N LEU A 28 9.27 22.05 -15.10
CA LEU A 28 9.44 23.37 -14.49
C LEU A 28 10.86 23.89 -14.72
N ALA A 29 11.85 23.00 -14.64
CA ALA A 29 13.22 23.40 -14.91
C ALA A 29 13.38 23.87 -16.35
N GLN A 30 12.74 23.16 -17.28
CA GLN A 30 12.77 23.57 -18.69
C GLN A 30 12.06 24.91 -18.88
N ALA A 31 10.97 25.11 -18.18
CA ALA A 31 10.25 26.38 -18.26
C ALA A 31 11.08 27.52 -17.72
N PHE A 32 11.86 27.25 -16.68
CA PHE A 32 12.75 28.27 -16.13
C PHE A 32 13.78 28.69 -17.18
N MET A 33 14.36 27.73 -17.91
CA MET A 33 15.32 28.04 -18.96
C MET A 33 14.66 28.86 -20.04
N LYS A 34 13.44 28.51 -20.44
CA LYS A 34 12.72 29.25 -21.46
C LYS A 34 12.40 30.67 -21.00
N TYR A 35 12.08 30.81 -19.72
CA TYR A 35 11.84 32.12 -19.17
C TYR A 35 13.14 32.97 -19.25
N LYS A 36 14.26 32.37 -18.92
CA LYS A 36 15.52 33.08 -18.99
C LYS A 36 15.88 33.48 -20.42
N GLU A 37 15.45 32.67 -21.38
CA GLU A 37 15.72 32.98 -22.79
C GLU A 37 14.68 33.92 -23.40
N GLY A 38 13.72 34.30 -22.62
CA GLY A 38 12.70 35.22 -23.13
C GLY A 38 11.52 34.56 -23.83
N GLU A 39 11.46 33.22 -23.86
CA GLU A 39 10.38 32.53 -24.55
C GLU A 39 9.12 32.46 -23.72
N PHE A 40 9.26 32.46 -22.42
CA PHE A 40 8.12 32.43 -21.49
C PHE A 40 8.07 33.74 -20.73
N SER A 41 6.88 34.22 -20.46
CA SER A 41 6.74 35.38 -19.60
C SER A 41 6.99 34.97 -18.14
N LYS A 42 7.26 35.95 -17.33
CA LYS A 42 7.43 35.70 -15.90
C LYS A 42 6.16 35.14 -15.29
N GLU A 43 5.02 35.67 -15.72
CA GLU A 43 3.73 35.23 -15.22
C GLU A 43 3.47 33.78 -15.56
N ALA A 44 3.80 33.37 -16.78
CA ALA A 44 3.62 31.97 -17.17
C ALA A 44 4.50 31.04 -16.36
N TYR A 45 5.73 31.47 -16.10
CA TYR A 45 6.62 30.63 -15.29
C TYR A 45 6.12 30.51 -13.85
N ILE A 46 5.67 31.61 -13.28
CA ILE A 46 5.16 31.62 -11.92
C ILE A 46 3.93 30.72 -11.80
N GLU A 47 3.07 30.76 -12.78
CA GLU A 47 1.88 29.93 -12.79
C GLU A 47 2.27 28.46 -12.80
N MET A 48 3.24 28.07 -13.62
CA MET A 48 3.69 26.69 -13.66
C MET A 48 4.33 26.29 -12.34
N LYS A 49 5.05 27.20 -11.71
CA LYS A 49 5.71 26.93 -10.45
C LYS A 49 4.67 26.72 -9.35
N ASP A 50 3.63 27.54 -9.33
CA ASP A 50 2.59 27.40 -8.33
C ASP A 50 1.82 26.09 -8.53
N ASP A 51 1.52 25.74 -9.78
CA ASP A 51 0.84 24.49 -10.07
C ASP A 51 1.67 23.30 -9.60
N ARG A 52 2.98 23.34 -9.86
CA ARG A 52 3.85 22.27 -9.44
C ARG A 52 3.92 22.18 -7.92
N ASN A 53 3.94 23.31 -7.23
CA ASN A 53 4.00 23.31 -5.78
C ASN A 53 2.71 22.79 -5.18
N ASN A 54 1.57 23.14 -5.76
CA ASN A 54 0.29 22.61 -5.32
C ASN A 54 0.22 21.11 -5.53
N TRP A 55 0.73 20.62 -6.65
CA TRP A 55 0.77 19.21 -6.92
C TRP A 55 1.70 18.49 -5.96
N LYS A 56 2.81 19.12 -5.61
CA LYS A 56 3.75 18.56 -4.66
C LYS A 56 3.09 18.35 -3.29
N GLU A 57 2.33 19.33 -2.83
CA GLU A 57 1.63 19.19 -1.57
C GLU A 57 0.60 18.07 -1.63
N PHE A 58 -0.13 17.99 -2.71
CA PHE A 58 -1.10 16.93 -2.89
C PHE A 58 -0.42 15.57 -2.87
N CYS A 59 0.69 15.43 -3.57
CA CYS A 59 1.42 14.16 -3.63
C CYS A 59 1.97 13.78 -2.27
N GLU A 60 2.49 14.73 -1.53
CA GLU A 60 3.05 14.44 -0.22
C GLU A 60 1.99 13.97 0.75
N GLU A 61 0.83 14.61 0.73
CA GLU A 61 -0.27 14.19 1.57
C GLU A 61 -0.79 12.82 1.16
N ARG A 62 -0.92 12.60 -0.13
CA ARG A 62 -1.40 11.33 -0.63
C ARG A 62 -0.44 10.20 -0.28
N LYS A 63 0.87 10.43 -0.44
CA LYS A 63 1.87 9.44 -0.09
C LYS A 63 1.83 9.12 1.40
N LYS A 64 1.67 10.14 2.22
CA LYS A 64 1.60 9.95 3.65
C LYS A 64 0.40 9.08 4.01
N SER A 65 -0.74 9.37 3.40
CA SER A 65 -1.95 8.59 3.63
C SER A 65 -1.77 7.15 3.19
N LEU A 66 -1.15 6.94 2.03
CA LEU A 66 -0.91 5.60 1.51
C LEU A 66 0.06 4.83 2.39
N GLU A 67 1.09 5.49 2.89
CA GLU A 67 2.04 4.84 3.78
C GLU A 67 1.39 4.44 5.10
N GLN A 68 0.48 5.26 5.59
CA GLN A 68 -0.27 4.90 6.78
C GLN A 68 -1.15 3.68 6.54
N THR A 69 -1.74 3.60 5.36
CA THR A 69 -2.56 2.46 5.00
C THR A 69 -1.72 1.19 4.94
N ILE A 70 -0.51 1.28 4.39
CA ILE A 70 0.39 0.13 4.37
C ILE A 70 0.69 -0.33 5.79
N ARG A 71 0.99 0.61 6.67
CA ARG A 71 1.30 0.24 8.06
C ARG A 71 0.12 -0.43 8.74
N LYS A 72 -1.09 0.04 8.46
CA LYS A 72 -2.29 -0.57 9.03
C LYS A 72 -2.47 -1.99 8.50
N LEU A 73 -2.25 -2.18 7.21
CA LEU A 73 -2.38 -3.50 6.61
C LEU A 73 -1.34 -4.47 7.18
N GLU A 74 -0.12 -4.00 7.34
CA GLU A 74 0.93 -4.83 7.91
C GLU A 74 0.63 -5.22 9.34
N LYS A 75 0.10 -4.28 10.10
CA LYS A 75 -0.26 -4.54 11.47
C LYS A 75 -1.38 -5.56 11.57
N GLN A 76 -2.38 -5.42 10.72
CA GLN A 76 -3.49 -6.33 10.69
C GLN A 76 -3.03 -7.73 10.26
N GLN A 77 -2.12 -7.79 9.31
CA GLN A 77 -1.58 -9.05 8.87
C GLN A 77 -0.89 -9.78 10.02
N LYS A 78 -0.08 -9.08 10.78
CA LYS A 78 0.60 -9.68 11.92
C LYS A 78 -0.38 -10.13 12.99
N LYS A 79 -1.42 -9.37 13.20
CA LYS A 79 -2.42 -9.69 14.19
C LYS A 79 -3.16 -10.96 13.83
N GLU A 80 -3.55 -11.07 12.58
CA GLU A 80 -4.27 -12.25 12.12
C GLU A 80 -3.38 -13.48 12.13
N ALA A 81 -2.12 -13.33 11.80
CA ALA A 81 -1.19 -14.44 11.85
C ALA A 81 -1.03 -14.95 13.27
N ARG A 82 -0.95 -14.05 14.24
CA ARG A 82 -0.85 -14.46 15.62
C ARG A 82 -2.11 -15.13 16.11
N PHE A 83 -3.26 -14.61 15.71
CA PHE A 83 -4.52 -15.19 16.09
C PHE A 83 -4.63 -16.61 15.53
N LEU A 84 -4.27 -16.82 14.29
CA LEU A 84 -4.30 -18.13 13.70
C LEU A 84 -3.38 -19.11 14.42
N ARG A 85 -2.19 -18.67 14.75
CA ARG A 85 -1.28 -19.53 15.51
C ARG A 85 -1.84 -19.90 16.86
N SER A 86 -2.48 -18.95 17.53
CA SER A 86 -3.09 -19.23 18.80
C SER A 86 -4.20 -20.28 18.68
N LEU A 87 -4.99 -20.18 17.63
CA LEU A 87 -6.03 -21.14 17.41
C LEU A 87 -5.47 -22.54 17.18
N LEU A 88 -4.43 -22.62 16.39
CA LEU A 88 -3.80 -23.91 16.12
C LEU A 88 -3.21 -24.52 17.38
N GLU A 89 -2.64 -23.71 18.22
CA GLU A 89 -2.08 -24.20 19.46
C GLU A 89 -3.16 -24.67 20.42
N LEU A 90 -4.23 -23.92 20.51
CA LEU A 90 -5.30 -24.29 21.39
C LEU A 90 -5.98 -25.59 20.97
N ASP A 91 -5.95 -25.86 19.69
CA ASP A 91 -6.58 -27.03 19.20
C ASP A 91 -5.72 -28.26 19.38
N GLY A 92 -4.60 -28.15 19.96
CA GLY A 92 -3.73 -29.27 20.13
C GLY A 92 -3.04 -29.69 18.86
N THR A 93 -3.14 -28.87 17.86
CA THR A 93 -2.53 -29.20 16.59
C THR A 93 -1.17 -28.57 16.52
N THR A 94 -0.46 -28.61 17.59
CA THR A 94 0.82 -27.99 17.62
C THR A 94 1.80 -28.65 16.69
N ARG A 95 1.41 -29.79 16.16
CA ARG A 95 2.30 -30.45 15.28
C ARG A 95 2.24 -29.95 13.90
N ILE A 96 1.38 -29.01 13.60
CA ILE A 96 1.33 -28.44 12.29
C ILE A 96 2.64 -27.75 12.05
N ASN A 97 3.33 -28.12 11.02
CA ASN A 97 4.63 -27.53 10.78
C ASN A 97 4.50 -26.13 10.21
N ALA A 98 5.60 -25.44 10.12
CA ALA A 98 5.60 -24.06 9.72
C ALA A 98 5.08 -23.88 8.29
N GLU A 99 5.37 -24.81 7.43
CA GLU A 99 4.89 -24.72 6.06
C GLU A 99 3.39 -24.75 5.99
N LEU A 100 2.77 -25.63 6.73
CA LEU A 100 1.33 -25.71 6.71
C LEU A 100 0.72 -24.45 7.30
N ALA A 101 1.29 -23.95 8.38
CA ALA A 101 0.80 -22.75 9.00
C ALA A 101 0.90 -21.55 8.04
N GLU A 102 2.00 -21.46 7.35
CA GLU A 102 2.17 -20.38 6.39
C GLU A 102 1.20 -20.51 5.24
N GLY A 103 0.95 -21.72 4.79
CA GLY A 103 -0.01 -21.93 3.74
C GLY A 103 -1.40 -21.52 4.14
N LEU A 104 -1.77 -21.79 5.38
CA LEU A 104 -3.07 -21.37 5.88
C LEU A 104 -3.17 -19.85 5.98
N ILE A 105 -2.13 -19.23 6.45
CA ILE A 105 -2.12 -17.79 6.56
C ILE A 105 -2.21 -17.16 5.17
N GLU A 106 -1.50 -17.70 4.22
CA GLU A 106 -1.58 -17.20 2.88
C GLU A 106 -2.96 -17.37 2.27
N SER A 107 -3.60 -18.49 2.55
CA SER A 107 -4.95 -18.71 2.07
C SER A 107 -5.90 -17.70 2.64
N MET A 108 -5.73 -17.37 3.89
CA MET A 108 -6.55 -16.35 4.50
C MET A 108 -6.38 -15.02 3.81
N TYR A 109 -5.15 -14.66 3.49
CA TYR A 109 -4.92 -13.40 2.83
C TYR A 109 -5.43 -13.40 1.41
N LEU A 110 -5.44 -14.55 0.78
CA LEU A 110 -5.87 -14.62 -0.58
C LEU A 110 -7.36 -14.37 -0.70
N TYR A 111 -8.13 -14.87 0.23
CA TYR A 111 -9.54 -14.64 0.20
C TYR A 111 -9.99 -13.50 1.06
N GLY A 112 -9.11 -12.85 1.71
CA GLY A 112 -9.52 -12.01 2.73
C GLY A 112 -9.72 -10.60 2.35
N ASP A 113 -10.75 -10.22 1.91
CA ASP A 113 -11.02 -8.85 1.82
C ASP A 113 -11.56 -8.50 3.14
N GLY A 114 -11.01 -9.04 4.14
CA GLY A 114 -11.44 -8.74 5.43
C GLY A 114 -12.36 -9.76 5.95
N ARG A 115 -12.94 -10.60 5.13
CA ARG A 115 -13.78 -11.56 5.64
C ARG A 115 -13.07 -12.77 5.68
N LEU A 116 -12.81 -13.34 6.73
CA LEU A 116 -12.20 -14.53 6.78
C LEU A 116 -13.19 -15.55 6.76
N GLU A 117 -13.50 -16.09 5.75
CA GLU A 117 -14.33 -17.19 5.75
C GLU A 117 -13.47 -18.33 5.85
N ILE A 118 -13.02 -18.65 6.99
CA ILE A 118 -12.12 -19.69 7.13
C ILE A 118 -12.85 -20.92 7.25
N ASN A 119 -12.82 -21.70 6.31
CA ASN A 119 -13.39 -22.95 6.41
C ASN A 119 -12.27 -23.86 6.39
N PHE A 120 -11.56 -23.98 7.43
CA PHE A 120 -10.40 -24.76 7.48
C PHE A 120 -10.65 -26.19 7.28
N GLY A 121 -11.77 -26.63 7.04
CA GLY A 121 -11.94 -28.02 6.98
C GLY A 121 -12.05 -28.64 8.31
N PHE A 122 -11.74 -27.94 9.39
CA PHE A 122 -12.02 -28.54 10.61
C PHE A 122 -13.20 -27.86 10.94
N LYS A 123 -14.23 -28.50 10.89
CA LYS A 123 -15.36 -27.97 11.07
C LYS A 123 -15.60 -27.58 12.31
N GLY A 124 -16.24 -26.71 12.55
CA GLY A 124 -16.62 -26.27 13.82
C GLY A 124 -15.61 -25.60 14.59
N ALA A 125 -14.45 -25.89 14.32
CA ALA A 125 -13.46 -25.32 15.13
C ALA A 125 -13.39 -23.89 14.84
N VAL A 126 -13.52 -23.51 13.67
CA VAL A 126 -13.36 -22.21 13.39
C VAL A 126 -14.37 -21.69 12.52
N GLU A 127 -15.45 -22.06 12.79
CA GLU A 127 -16.44 -21.62 12.01
C GLU A 127 -16.73 -20.37 12.39
N HIS A 128 -16.84 -19.52 11.79
CA HIS A 128 -17.12 -18.36 12.16
C HIS A 128 -17.92 -17.87 11.34
N GLU A 129 -18.61 -17.52 11.48
CA GLU A 129 -19.37 -17.02 10.81
C GLU A 129 -19.67 -15.87 11.25
#